data_34a4ea6513cf461ed21954974bfeb7da
#
_entry.id   34a4ea6513cf461ed21954974bfeb7da
#
_cell.length_a   1.000
_cell.length_b   1.000
_cell.length_c   1.000
_cell.angle_alpha   90.00
_cell.angle_beta   90.00
_cell.angle_gamma   90.00
#
_symmetry.space_group_name_H-M   'P 1'
#
loop_
_entity.id
_entity.type
_entity.pdbx_description
1 polymer ?
#
loop_
_entity_poly.entity_id
_entity_poly.type
_entity_poly.pdbx_seq_one_letter_code
_entity_poly.pdbx_strand_id
1 'polypeptide(L)'
;DYTTRGYEVSFSSDDLVFFCFPVYGGRLPTPMYDRMSYVHGNGAKAVLVAVYGNRAVEDALLEMSDLCLNRGFKVVGGAEMIAPHSIDKRFGAGRPDAPDIAALNKFLSSLMAKQELTPVAMPGKRPYKEYKGIPVYPTSSSKCSGCGTCAQECPTEAIDPGDPQHTDKSKCIS
;
A
#
# COMPACT_ATOMS: atom_id res chain seq x y z
N ASP A 1 -11.15 -2.97 -4.19
CA ASP A 1 -9.71 -3.10 -4.43
C ASP A 1 -9.23 -2.03 -5.40
N TYR A 2 -8.27 -1.21 -4.97
CA TYR A 2 -7.68 -0.12 -5.74
C TYR A 2 -6.34 -0.50 -6.39
N THR A 3 -5.98 -1.78 -6.39
CA THR A 3 -4.68 -2.25 -6.88
C THR A 3 -4.49 -1.99 -8.38
N THR A 4 -5.52 -2.26 -9.18
CA THR A 4 -5.43 -2.15 -10.64
C THR A 4 -5.89 -0.78 -11.14
N ARG A 5 -7.04 -0.28 -10.70
CA ARG A 5 -7.59 1.01 -11.16
C ARG A 5 -8.27 1.75 -10.02
N GLY A 6 -8.10 3.08 -9.98
CA GLY A 6 -8.89 3.96 -9.14
C GLY A 6 -10.29 4.14 -9.72
N TYR A 7 -11.27 4.34 -8.87
CA TYR A 7 -12.63 4.75 -9.22
C TYR A 7 -13.16 5.70 -8.13
N GLU A 8 -14.07 6.58 -8.51
CA GLU A 8 -14.65 7.53 -7.57
C GLU A 8 -15.33 6.80 -6.40
N VAL A 9 -14.92 7.16 -5.19
CA VAL A 9 -15.55 6.72 -3.96
C VAL A 9 -15.60 7.86 -2.95
N SER A 10 -16.76 8.04 -2.33
CA SER A 10 -16.97 9.06 -1.29
C SER A 10 -17.43 8.39 -0.01
N PHE A 11 -16.88 8.85 1.08
CA PHE A 11 -17.24 8.46 2.44
C PHE A 11 -17.92 9.61 3.18
N SER A 12 -18.42 9.35 4.36
CA SER A 12 -19.05 10.32 5.26
C SER A 12 -18.35 10.35 6.62
N SER A 13 -18.65 11.34 7.45
CA SER A 13 -18.10 11.45 8.81
C SER A 13 -18.41 10.25 9.72
N ASP A 14 -19.41 9.45 9.37
CA ASP A 14 -19.84 8.28 10.14
C ASP A 14 -19.02 7.03 9.79
N ASP A 15 -18.28 7.07 8.67
CA ASP A 15 -17.50 5.93 8.20
C ASP A 15 -16.16 5.81 8.93
N LEU A 16 -15.75 4.55 9.14
CA LEU A 16 -14.39 4.16 9.54
C LEU A 16 -13.76 3.35 8.42
N VAL A 17 -12.76 3.91 7.77
CA VAL A 17 -12.10 3.36 6.58
C VAL A 17 -10.74 2.80 6.93
N PHE A 18 -10.46 1.57 6.52
CA PHE A 18 -9.16 0.94 6.67
C PHE A 18 -8.39 1.01 5.34
N PHE A 19 -7.28 1.75 5.33
CA PHE A 19 -6.36 1.78 4.20
C PHE A 19 -5.23 0.79 4.43
N CYS A 20 -5.26 -0.35 3.72
CA CYS A 20 -4.20 -1.34 3.73
C CYS A 20 -3.36 -1.15 2.47
N PHE A 21 -2.06 -0.94 2.61
CA PHE A 21 -1.18 -0.58 1.51
C PHE A 21 0.21 -1.19 1.65
N PRO A 22 0.89 -1.52 0.52
CA PRO A 22 2.24 -2.04 0.54
C PRO A 22 3.27 -0.93 0.74
N VAL A 23 4.44 -1.30 1.28
CA VAL A 23 5.58 -0.40 1.47
C VAL A 23 6.68 -0.74 0.45
N TYR A 24 7.03 0.23 -0.38
CA TYR A 24 8.08 0.13 -1.39
C TYR A 24 9.28 1.00 -1.00
N GLY A 25 10.37 0.34 -0.54
CA GLY A 25 11.59 1.06 -0.12
C GLY A 25 11.40 2.06 1.03
N GLY A 26 10.38 1.88 1.87
CA GLY A 26 10.04 2.80 2.97
C GLY A 26 9.08 3.93 2.58
N ARG A 27 8.48 3.86 1.39
CA ARG A 27 7.58 4.85 0.80
C ARG A 27 6.32 4.17 0.27
N LEU A 28 5.34 4.97 -0.12
CA LEU A 28 4.19 4.49 -0.90
C LEU A 28 4.62 4.17 -2.35
N PRO A 29 4.03 3.16 -2.99
CA PRO A 29 4.19 2.98 -4.43
C PRO A 29 3.56 4.15 -5.19
N THR A 30 4.22 4.61 -6.25
CA THR A 30 3.81 5.79 -7.03
C THR A 30 2.33 5.78 -7.48
N PRO A 31 1.73 4.64 -7.92
CA PRO A 31 0.32 4.62 -8.31
C PRO A 31 -0.67 4.95 -7.19
N MET A 32 -0.25 4.90 -5.93
CA MET A 32 -1.12 5.24 -4.79
C MET A 32 -1.59 6.68 -4.84
N TYR A 33 -0.74 7.61 -5.30
CA TYR A 33 -1.10 9.02 -5.42
C TYR A 33 -2.24 9.25 -6.42
N ASP A 34 -2.14 8.62 -7.59
CA ASP A 34 -3.19 8.68 -8.60
C ASP A 34 -4.49 8.08 -8.06
N ARG A 35 -4.43 6.87 -7.48
CA ARG A 35 -5.62 6.18 -6.96
C ARG A 35 -6.29 6.94 -5.82
N MET A 36 -5.53 7.54 -4.93
CA MET A 36 -6.09 8.38 -3.86
C MET A 36 -6.74 9.67 -4.40
N SER A 37 -6.47 10.07 -5.66
CA SER A 37 -7.13 11.23 -6.25
C SER A 37 -8.65 11.06 -6.42
N TYR A 38 -9.11 9.82 -6.55
CA TYR A 38 -10.54 9.46 -6.69
C TYR A 38 -11.24 9.19 -5.35
N VAL A 39 -10.55 9.38 -4.22
CA VAL A 39 -11.10 9.04 -2.90
C VAL A 39 -11.44 10.32 -2.15
N HIS A 40 -12.67 10.42 -1.62
CA HIS A 40 -13.19 11.58 -0.90
C HIS A 40 -13.61 11.19 0.52
N GLY A 41 -12.88 11.69 1.51
CA GLY A 41 -13.07 11.32 2.91
C GLY A 41 -14.23 12.02 3.59
N ASN A 42 -14.49 13.31 3.27
CA ASN A 42 -15.59 14.10 3.82
C ASN A 42 -15.72 14.02 5.35
N GLY A 43 -14.59 13.99 6.07
CA GLY A 43 -14.55 13.88 7.52
C GLY A 43 -14.58 12.45 8.07
N ALA A 44 -14.61 11.42 7.22
CA ALA A 44 -14.49 10.02 7.62
C ALA A 44 -13.22 9.76 8.42
N LYS A 45 -13.27 8.78 9.30
CA LYS A 45 -12.12 8.33 10.08
C LYS A 45 -11.32 7.31 9.28
N ALA A 46 -9.98 7.38 9.34
CA ALA A 46 -9.08 6.48 8.64
C ALA A 46 -8.15 5.75 9.61
N VAL A 47 -7.99 4.45 9.40
CA VAL A 47 -6.97 3.61 10.03
C VAL A 47 -6.01 3.13 8.96
N LEU A 48 -4.71 3.32 9.17
CA LEU A 48 -3.68 3.01 8.21
C LEU A 48 -3.00 1.68 8.57
N VAL A 49 -2.88 0.76 7.61
CA VAL A 49 -2.20 -0.53 7.80
C VAL A 49 -1.11 -0.67 6.74
N ALA A 50 0.14 -0.44 7.13
CA ALA A 50 1.29 -0.61 6.26
C ALA A 50 1.73 -2.07 6.24
N VAL A 51 1.70 -2.71 5.06
CA VAL A 51 2.15 -4.10 4.87
C VAL A 51 3.53 -4.09 4.23
N TYR A 52 4.52 -4.71 4.88
CA TYR A 52 5.90 -4.62 4.44
C TYR A 52 6.68 -5.93 4.58
N GLY A 53 7.77 -6.06 3.81
CA GLY A 53 8.61 -7.24 3.70
C GLY A 53 9.69 -7.38 4.79
N ASN A 54 9.37 -7.02 6.05
CA ASN A 54 10.22 -7.18 7.23
C ASN A 54 11.56 -6.41 7.22
N ARG A 55 11.71 -5.32 6.41
CA ARG A 55 12.86 -4.44 6.50
C ARG A 55 12.57 -3.21 7.38
N ALA A 56 11.74 -2.31 6.90
CA ALA A 56 11.28 -1.12 7.63
C ALA A 56 10.11 -0.46 6.88
N VAL A 57 9.23 0.20 7.61
CA VAL A 57 8.11 0.98 7.07
C VAL A 57 8.55 2.42 6.75
N GLU A 58 9.54 2.94 7.49
CA GLU A 58 10.11 4.28 7.34
C GLU A 58 9.02 5.37 7.27
N ASP A 59 8.90 6.09 6.13
CA ASP A 59 7.98 7.22 6.00
C ASP A 59 6.60 6.86 5.43
N ALA A 60 6.36 5.60 5.06
CA ALA A 60 5.14 5.20 4.34
C ALA A 60 3.85 5.46 5.11
N LEU A 61 3.84 5.30 6.45
CA LEU A 61 2.67 5.62 7.27
C LEU A 61 2.39 7.13 7.31
N LEU A 62 3.44 7.95 7.46
CA LEU A 62 3.31 9.41 7.43
C LEU A 62 2.83 9.89 6.06
N GLU A 63 3.41 9.35 4.99
CA GLU A 63 3.06 9.69 3.62
C GLU A 63 1.59 9.34 3.29
N MET A 64 1.13 8.16 3.72
CA MET A 64 -0.28 7.79 3.57
C MET A 64 -1.21 8.66 4.43
N SER A 65 -0.77 9.03 5.63
CA SER A 65 -1.51 9.97 6.48
C SER A 65 -1.70 11.32 5.79
N ASP A 66 -0.65 11.86 5.17
CA ASP A 66 -0.73 13.13 4.45
C ASP A 66 -1.68 13.05 3.25
N LEU A 67 -1.67 11.93 2.51
CA LEU A 67 -2.64 11.70 1.44
C LEU A 67 -4.08 11.63 1.97
N CYS A 68 -4.32 10.91 3.06
CA CYS A 68 -5.64 10.82 3.68
C CYS A 68 -6.13 12.20 4.17
N LEU A 69 -5.28 12.98 4.84
CA LEU A 69 -5.61 14.33 5.27
C LEU A 69 -5.98 15.25 4.10
N ASN A 70 -5.21 15.19 3.01
CA ASN A 70 -5.49 15.95 1.78
C ASN A 70 -6.80 15.53 1.09
N ARG A 71 -7.30 14.34 1.38
CA ARG A 71 -8.57 13.81 0.88
C ARG A 71 -9.74 13.96 1.87
N GLY A 72 -9.54 14.70 2.95
CA GLY A 72 -10.59 15.02 3.92
C GLY A 72 -10.86 13.93 4.96
N PHE A 73 -9.94 12.99 5.16
CA PHE A 73 -10.03 12.01 6.24
C PHE A 73 -9.43 12.55 7.54
N LYS A 74 -9.83 11.94 8.67
CA LYS A 74 -9.21 12.09 9.98
C LYS A 74 -8.49 10.80 10.32
N VAL A 75 -7.16 10.80 10.32
CA VAL A 75 -6.37 9.60 10.64
C VAL A 75 -6.40 9.35 12.14
N VAL A 76 -6.99 8.24 12.57
CA VAL A 76 -7.27 7.91 13.98
C VAL A 76 -6.50 6.70 14.50
N GLY A 77 -5.72 6.03 13.66
CA GLY A 77 -4.88 4.90 14.04
C GLY A 77 -3.98 4.43 12.92
N GLY A 78 -2.92 3.71 13.28
CA GLY A 78 -2.00 3.09 12.33
C GLY A 78 -1.41 1.80 12.88
N ALA A 79 -1.11 0.85 12.00
CA ALA A 79 -0.47 -0.42 12.30
C ALA A 79 0.52 -0.81 11.20
N GLU A 80 1.49 -1.63 11.57
CA GLU A 80 2.46 -2.23 10.67
C GLU A 80 2.26 -3.75 10.67
N MET A 81 2.21 -4.34 9.48
CA MET A 81 2.05 -5.79 9.31
C MET A 81 3.16 -6.36 8.45
N ILE A 82 3.85 -7.36 8.99
CA ILE A 82 4.90 -8.06 8.25
C ILE A 82 4.24 -9.07 7.30
N ALA A 83 4.75 -9.13 6.07
CA ALA A 83 4.43 -10.14 5.07
C ALA A 83 5.72 -10.67 4.43
N PRO A 84 5.70 -11.81 3.74
CA PRO A 84 6.87 -12.28 2.99
C PRO A 84 7.32 -11.23 1.98
N HIS A 85 8.62 -10.96 1.95
CA HIS A 85 9.19 -9.98 1.02
C HIS A 85 8.95 -10.40 -0.43
N SER A 86 8.56 -9.47 -1.29
CA SER A 86 8.18 -9.77 -2.67
C SER A 86 9.33 -10.35 -3.51
N ILE A 87 10.56 -9.86 -3.31
CA ILE A 87 11.74 -10.28 -4.07
C ILE A 87 12.43 -11.48 -3.41
N ASP A 88 12.67 -11.44 -2.10
CA ASP A 88 13.33 -12.52 -1.37
C ASP A 88 12.42 -13.09 -0.28
N LYS A 89 11.77 -14.19 -0.59
CA LYS A 89 10.78 -14.86 0.28
C LYS A 89 11.34 -15.37 1.62
N ARG A 90 12.66 -15.37 1.82
CA ARG A 90 13.28 -15.73 3.10
C ARG A 90 13.03 -14.65 4.17
N PHE A 91 12.94 -13.37 3.76
CA PHE A 91 12.57 -12.29 4.66
C PHE A 91 11.06 -12.30 4.90
N GLY A 92 10.66 -12.34 6.16
CA GLY A 92 9.27 -12.42 6.56
C GLY A 92 8.59 -13.74 6.20
N ALA A 93 9.36 -14.83 5.97
CA ALA A 93 8.79 -16.14 5.70
C ALA A 93 7.86 -16.59 6.85
N GLY A 94 6.68 -17.12 6.49
CA GLY A 94 5.68 -17.53 7.45
C GLY A 94 4.92 -16.39 8.16
N ARG A 95 5.15 -15.13 7.76
CA ARG A 95 4.41 -13.98 8.31
C ARG A 95 3.27 -13.54 7.38
N PRO A 96 2.15 -12.97 7.89
CA PRO A 96 1.89 -12.80 9.32
C PRO A 96 1.64 -14.13 10.03
N ASP A 97 2.17 -14.27 11.22
CA ASP A 97 1.96 -15.44 12.09
C ASP A 97 0.88 -15.19 13.16
N ALA A 98 0.63 -16.17 14.02
CA ALA A 98 -0.40 -16.04 15.06
C ALA A 98 -0.14 -14.87 16.04
N PRO A 99 1.10 -14.59 16.49
CA PRO A 99 1.43 -13.39 17.26
C PRO A 99 1.11 -12.09 16.51
N ASP A 100 1.38 -11.98 15.20
CA ASP A 100 1.04 -10.79 14.41
C ASP A 100 -0.46 -10.54 14.37
N ILE A 101 -1.22 -11.59 14.10
CA ILE A 101 -2.68 -11.53 14.07
C ILE A 101 -3.23 -11.16 15.45
N ALA A 102 -2.68 -11.72 16.52
CA ALA A 102 -3.07 -11.38 17.88
C ALA A 102 -2.78 -9.91 18.22
N ALA A 103 -1.62 -9.38 17.78
CA ALA A 103 -1.26 -7.96 17.97
C ALA A 103 -2.22 -7.04 17.20
N LEU A 104 -2.54 -7.38 15.94
CA LEU A 104 -3.51 -6.62 15.14
C LEU A 104 -4.90 -6.64 15.80
N ASN A 105 -5.38 -7.80 16.24
CA ASN A 105 -6.68 -7.93 16.91
C ASN A 105 -6.73 -7.13 18.21
N LYS A 106 -5.65 -7.13 18.99
CA LYS A 106 -5.54 -6.29 20.19
C LYS A 106 -5.59 -4.81 19.86
N PHE A 107 -4.89 -4.37 18.81
CA PHE A 107 -4.95 -2.99 18.33
C PHE A 107 -6.38 -2.60 17.93
N LEU A 108 -7.04 -3.43 17.11
CA LEU A 108 -8.41 -3.19 16.65
C LEU A 108 -9.39 -3.14 17.83
N SER A 109 -9.30 -4.09 18.76
CA SER A 109 -10.15 -4.10 19.95
C SER A 109 -9.95 -2.86 20.81
N SER A 110 -8.70 -2.43 20.99
CA SER A 110 -8.37 -1.20 21.74
C SER A 110 -8.86 0.06 21.02
N LEU A 111 -8.85 0.08 19.68
CA LEU A 111 -9.37 1.19 18.89
C LEU A 111 -10.88 1.28 19.03
N MET A 112 -11.58 0.15 18.86
CA MET A 112 -13.05 0.07 18.91
C MET A 112 -13.62 0.29 20.32
N ALA A 113 -12.83 0.07 21.37
CA ALA A 113 -13.24 0.32 22.75
C ALA A 113 -13.20 1.81 23.14
N LYS A 114 -12.62 2.69 22.31
CA LYS A 114 -12.59 4.13 22.58
C LYS A 114 -13.97 4.75 22.39
N GLN A 115 -14.37 5.60 23.31
CA GLN A 115 -15.62 6.37 23.20
C GLN A 115 -15.56 7.35 22.03
N GLU A 116 -14.38 7.90 21.76
CA GLU A 116 -14.14 8.82 20.66
C GLU A 116 -12.80 8.47 19.97
N LEU A 117 -12.83 8.43 18.64
CA LEU A 117 -11.65 8.26 17.80
C LEU A 117 -11.07 9.61 17.43
N THR A 118 -10.03 10.03 18.15
CA THR A 118 -9.33 11.30 17.90
C THR A 118 -8.18 11.14 16.92
N PRO A 119 -7.85 12.18 16.13
CA PRO A 119 -6.71 12.16 15.23
C PRO A 119 -5.39 11.87 15.96
N VAL A 120 -4.53 11.09 15.29
CA VAL A 120 -3.19 10.73 15.79
C VAL A 120 -2.14 11.00 14.72
N ALA A 121 -0.93 11.35 15.16
CA ALA A 121 0.21 11.52 14.26
C ALA A 121 0.79 10.16 13.86
N MET A 122 1.20 10.03 12.60
CA MET A 122 1.91 8.85 12.11
C MET A 122 3.43 9.03 12.20
N PRO A 123 4.18 7.95 12.46
CA PRO A 123 5.63 7.97 12.46
C PRO A 123 6.18 8.23 11.05
N GLY A 124 7.34 8.89 10.98
CA GLY A 124 8.04 9.24 9.76
C GLY A 124 8.70 10.60 9.86
N LYS A 125 9.34 11.03 8.78
CA LYS A 125 10.07 12.32 8.68
C LYS A 125 9.69 13.06 7.41
N ARG A 126 9.79 14.38 7.45
CA ARG A 126 9.72 15.25 6.26
C ARG A 126 11.02 16.05 6.13
N PRO A 127 11.60 16.19 4.93
CA PRO A 127 11.15 15.57 3.69
C PRO A 127 11.21 14.04 3.76
N TYR A 128 10.31 13.37 3.04
CA TYR A 128 10.31 11.91 2.99
C TYR A 128 11.61 11.38 2.42
N LYS A 129 11.99 10.17 2.83
CA LYS A 129 13.12 9.44 2.28
C LYS A 129 13.05 9.40 0.75
N GLU A 130 14.16 9.70 0.10
CA GLU A 130 14.27 9.52 -1.34
C GLU A 130 14.24 8.02 -1.70
N TYR A 131 13.40 7.66 -2.66
CA TYR A 131 13.31 6.31 -3.19
C TYR A 131 13.33 6.37 -4.72
N LYS A 132 14.34 5.75 -5.31
CA LYS A 132 14.57 5.78 -6.77
C LYS A 132 14.10 4.50 -7.49
N GLY A 133 13.42 3.60 -6.77
CA GLY A 133 13.07 2.28 -7.28
C GLY A 133 14.25 1.31 -7.21
N ILE A 134 14.04 0.11 -7.70
CA ILE A 134 15.06 -0.92 -7.85
C ILE A 134 15.27 -1.10 -9.36
N PRO A 135 16.51 -1.11 -9.90
CA PRO A 135 16.75 -1.26 -11.33
C PRO A 135 16.59 -2.73 -11.79
N VAL A 136 15.52 -3.38 -11.31
CA VAL A 136 15.18 -4.77 -11.64
C VAL A 136 13.77 -4.78 -12.22
N TYR A 137 13.63 -5.34 -13.41
CA TYR A 137 12.36 -5.41 -14.13
C TYR A 137 12.00 -6.87 -14.41
N PRO A 138 10.71 -7.24 -14.37
CA PRO A 138 10.29 -8.56 -14.79
C PRO A 138 10.65 -8.79 -16.26
N THR A 139 11.20 -9.96 -16.54
CA THR A 139 11.51 -10.41 -17.91
C THR A 139 10.97 -11.81 -18.09
N SER A 140 10.48 -12.12 -19.26
CA SER A 140 10.06 -13.48 -19.62
C SER A 140 11.17 -14.22 -20.37
N SER A 141 11.21 -15.53 -20.18
CA SER A 141 12.14 -16.41 -20.89
C SER A 141 11.56 -16.88 -22.23
N SER A 142 12.36 -17.59 -23.02
CA SER A 142 11.92 -18.27 -24.25
C SER A 142 10.80 -19.30 -24.03
N LYS A 143 10.46 -19.64 -22.79
CA LYS A 143 9.33 -20.52 -22.43
C LYS A 143 8.00 -19.77 -22.30
N CYS A 144 7.98 -18.46 -22.54
CA CYS A 144 6.77 -17.67 -22.49
C CYS A 144 5.77 -18.16 -23.55
N SER A 145 4.57 -18.53 -23.11
CA SER A 145 3.48 -18.99 -23.99
C SER A 145 2.67 -17.84 -24.61
N GLY A 146 2.94 -16.59 -24.23
CA GLY A 146 2.17 -15.42 -24.67
C GLY A 146 0.75 -15.34 -24.08
N CYS A 147 0.47 -15.99 -22.94
CA CYS A 147 -0.88 -16.06 -22.37
C CYS A 147 -1.43 -14.69 -21.89
N GLY A 148 -0.61 -13.63 -21.79
CA GLY A 148 -1.03 -12.28 -21.45
C GLY A 148 -1.37 -12.04 -19.98
N THR A 149 -1.35 -13.05 -19.09
CA THR A 149 -1.71 -12.90 -17.67
C THR A 149 -0.88 -11.80 -16.97
N CYS A 150 0.42 -11.72 -17.25
CA CYS A 150 1.28 -10.71 -16.66
C CYS A 150 0.90 -9.28 -17.08
N ALA A 151 0.38 -9.08 -18.28
CA ALA A 151 -0.12 -7.79 -18.75
C ALA A 151 -1.46 -7.44 -18.09
N GLN A 152 -2.36 -8.43 -17.94
CA GLN A 152 -3.66 -8.23 -17.29
C GLN A 152 -3.54 -7.88 -15.81
N GLU A 153 -2.57 -8.50 -15.12
CA GLU A 153 -2.32 -8.29 -13.68
C GLU A 153 -1.42 -7.08 -13.39
N CYS A 154 -0.83 -6.46 -14.42
CA CYS A 154 0.09 -5.35 -14.20
C CYS A 154 -0.64 -4.08 -13.76
N PRO A 155 -0.41 -3.57 -12.54
CA PRO A 155 -1.18 -2.44 -11.99
C PRO A 155 -0.85 -1.10 -12.67
N THR A 156 0.23 -1.03 -13.44
CA THR A 156 0.69 0.18 -14.14
C THR A 156 0.70 0.03 -15.66
N GLU A 157 0.16 -1.06 -16.16
CA GLU A 157 0.14 -1.35 -17.61
C GLU A 157 1.55 -1.27 -18.24
N ALA A 158 2.58 -1.70 -17.48
CA ALA A 158 3.97 -1.71 -17.92
C ALA A 158 4.28 -2.87 -18.88
N ILE A 159 3.37 -3.84 -19.04
CA ILE A 159 3.53 -5.00 -19.91
C ILE A 159 2.48 -4.91 -21.02
N ASP A 160 2.95 -4.85 -22.26
CA ASP A 160 2.06 -4.80 -23.43
C ASP A 160 1.37 -6.15 -23.63
N PRO A 161 0.04 -6.23 -23.74
CA PRO A 161 -0.67 -7.46 -24.06
C PRO A 161 -0.26 -8.07 -25.41
N GLY A 162 0.15 -7.24 -26.37
CA GLY A 162 0.62 -7.67 -27.69
C GLY A 162 2.08 -8.15 -27.70
N ASP A 163 2.89 -7.72 -26.72
CA ASP A 163 4.27 -8.14 -26.50
C ASP A 163 4.57 -8.37 -25.01
N PRO A 164 4.04 -9.45 -24.41
CA PRO A 164 4.18 -9.70 -22.97
C PRO A 164 5.61 -10.07 -22.55
N GLN A 165 6.53 -10.16 -23.50
CA GLN A 165 7.96 -10.35 -23.20
C GLN A 165 8.69 -9.04 -22.93
N HIS A 166 8.08 -7.92 -23.29
CA HIS A 166 8.65 -6.60 -23.11
C HIS A 166 8.00 -5.87 -21.93
N THR A 167 8.83 -5.29 -21.06
CA THR A 167 8.38 -4.44 -19.95
C THR A 167 8.77 -2.99 -20.21
N ASP A 168 7.79 -2.09 -20.22
CA ASP A 168 8.04 -0.65 -20.24
C ASP A 168 8.61 -0.21 -18.89
N LYS A 169 9.92 0.06 -18.88
CA LYS A 169 10.66 0.46 -17.67
C LYS A 169 10.20 1.80 -17.09
N SER A 170 9.61 2.66 -17.90
CA SER A 170 9.11 3.96 -17.45
C SER A 170 7.83 3.85 -16.61
N LYS A 171 7.06 2.79 -16.82
CA LYS A 171 5.82 2.49 -16.10
C LYS A 171 6.02 1.49 -14.95
N CYS A 172 7.08 0.69 -15.02
CA CYS A 172 7.33 -0.35 -14.01
C CYS A 172 7.67 0.26 -12.65
N ILE A 173 7.05 -0.27 -11.60
CA ILE A 173 7.21 0.18 -10.20
C ILE A 173 7.98 -0.81 -9.32
N SER A 174 8.65 -1.79 -9.95
CA SER A 174 9.47 -2.78 -9.22
C SER A 174 10.66 -2.14 -8.55
#